data_47a68539f14ab9808293a242370e28fd
#
_entry.id   47a68539f14ab9808293a242370e28fd
#
_cell.length_a   1.000
_cell.length_b   1.000
_cell.length_c   1.000
_cell.angle_alpha   90.00
_cell.angle_beta   90.00
_cell.angle_gamma   90.00
#
_symmetry.space_group_name_H-M   'P 1'
#
loop_
_entity.id
_entity.type
_entity.pdbx_description
1 polymer ?
#
loop_
_entity_poly.entity_id
_entity_poly.type
_entity_poly.pdbx_seq_one_letter_code
_entity_poly.pdbx_strand_id
1 'polypeptide(L)'
;YQPSDARTSSPLATVRTAHGRCGEESTLLVAALRSVGIPARQVYTPRWAHTDDNHAWVEAWADGRWHFLGACEPEPVLDLGWFNAPASRGMLMHTKVFGYYDGSEEVMKTTANYTEINVISNYAACAPLTVTVTDTAGSPVEGATVEFKLYNYAEFYTVSRKTTDVRGRASLSAGLGDMLVTAVCDGRFGVRKVSFGRETEATVVLEHAIGDEFSFPIDIVPPTESANLPEVTAAQR
;
A
#
# COMPACT_ATOMS: atom_id res chain seq x y z
N TYR A 1 20.22 -12.48 0.43
CA TYR A 1 19.65 -11.17 0.02
C TYR A 1 20.69 -10.35 -0.73
N GLN A 2 20.33 -9.83 -1.90
CA GLN A 2 21.17 -8.89 -2.65
C GLN A 2 20.26 -7.93 -3.42
N PRO A 3 20.45 -6.62 -3.31
CA PRO A 3 19.71 -5.63 -4.08
C PRO A 3 19.86 -5.89 -5.58
N SER A 4 18.77 -5.85 -6.29
CA SER A 4 18.73 -5.90 -7.75
C SER A 4 18.11 -4.61 -8.27
N ASP A 5 18.28 -4.35 -9.56
CA ASP A 5 17.87 -3.09 -10.18
C ASP A 5 16.34 -2.95 -10.36
N ALA A 6 15.94 -2.55 -11.52
CA ALA A 6 14.63 -2.01 -11.80
C ALA A 6 13.48 -3.05 -11.83
N ARG A 7 13.74 -4.34 -11.94
CA ARG A 7 12.71 -5.38 -12.13
C ARG A 7 12.88 -6.56 -11.21
N THR A 8 11.76 -7.05 -10.65
CA THR A 8 11.69 -8.33 -9.98
C THR A 8 12.02 -9.45 -10.97
N SER A 9 13.05 -10.24 -10.68
CA SER A 9 13.46 -11.39 -11.48
C SER A 9 12.42 -12.52 -11.38
N SER A 10 12.34 -13.34 -12.43
CA SER A 10 11.48 -14.53 -12.38
C SER A 10 11.96 -15.55 -11.33
N PRO A 11 11.07 -16.38 -10.78
CA PRO A 11 11.46 -17.44 -9.83
C PRO A 11 12.60 -18.33 -10.36
N LEU A 12 12.57 -18.71 -11.63
CA LEU A 12 13.63 -19.51 -12.24
C LEU A 12 14.97 -18.77 -12.33
N ALA A 13 14.95 -17.47 -12.63
CA ALA A 13 16.16 -16.65 -12.61
C ALA A 13 16.74 -16.55 -11.21
N THR A 14 15.90 -16.30 -10.19
CA THR A 14 16.30 -16.22 -8.78
C THR A 14 16.97 -17.53 -8.33
N VAL A 15 16.40 -18.70 -8.68
CA VAL A 15 17.01 -20.00 -8.37
C VAL A 15 18.38 -20.16 -9.06
N ARG A 16 18.49 -19.77 -10.34
CA ARG A 16 19.73 -19.94 -11.11
C ARG A 16 20.86 -19.01 -10.67
N THR A 17 20.51 -17.80 -10.26
CA THR A 17 21.50 -16.77 -9.87
C THR A 17 21.79 -16.76 -8.38
N ALA A 18 20.90 -17.34 -7.58
CA ALA A 18 20.89 -17.27 -6.11
C ALA A 18 20.94 -15.83 -5.59
N HIS A 19 20.35 -14.90 -6.31
CA HIS A 19 20.27 -13.48 -5.98
C HIS A 19 18.81 -13.04 -5.93
N GLY A 20 18.47 -12.21 -4.93
CA GLY A 20 17.16 -11.61 -4.78
C GLY A 20 17.11 -10.69 -3.58
N ARG A 21 16.17 -9.77 -3.62
CA ARG A 21 15.69 -8.98 -2.49
C ARG A 21 14.30 -9.48 -2.11
N CYS A 22 13.65 -8.84 -1.16
CA CYS A 22 12.31 -9.25 -0.70
C CYS A 22 11.30 -9.48 -1.84
N GLY A 23 11.37 -8.70 -2.93
CA GLY A 23 10.51 -8.87 -4.11
C GLY A 23 10.72 -10.20 -4.84
N GLU A 24 11.97 -10.57 -5.14
CA GLU A 24 12.33 -11.81 -5.81
C GLU A 24 12.07 -13.03 -4.90
N GLU A 25 12.47 -12.95 -3.64
CA GLU A 25 12.34 -14.05 -2.69
C GLU A 25 10.87 -14.36 -2.40
N SER A 26 10.03 -13.34 -2.19
CA SER A 26 8.59 -13.53 -2.02
C SER A 26 7.91 -14.06 -3.29
N THR A 27 8.30 -13.60 -4.47
CA THR A 27 7.80 -14.14 -5.74
C THR A 27 8.18 -15.60 -5.92
N LEU A 28 9.42 -15.97 -5.56
CA LEU A 28 9.88 -17.39 -5.57
C LEU A 28 9.07 -18.24 -4.60
N LEU A 29 8.88 -17.78 -3.36
CA LEU A 29 8.11 -18.51 -2.35
C LEU A 29 6.64 -18.69 -2.77
N VAL A 30 6.00 -17.66 -3.34
CA VAL A 30 4.65 -17.78 -3.89
C VAL A 30 4.60 -18.84 -4.99
N ALA A 31 5.57 -18.87 -5.91
CA ALA A 31 5.63 -19.87 -6.97
C ALA A 31 5.84 -21.29 -6.38
N ALA A 32 6.70 -21.46 -5.38
CA ALA A 32 6.93 -22.73 -4.72
C ALA A 32 5.67 -23.24 -4.00
N LEU A 33 5.00 -22.41 -3.22
CA LEU A 33 3.76 -22.78 -2.52
C LEU A 33 2.66 -23.18 -3.51
N ARG A 34 2.46 -22.40 -4.58
CA ARG A 34 1.48 -22.74 -5.62
C ARG A 34 1.80 -24.05 -6.36
N SER A 35 3.09 -24.38 -6.53
CA SER A 35 3.50 -25.62 -7.19
C SER A 35 3.10 -26.87 -6.42
N VAL A 36 2.88 -26.77 -5.12
CA VAL A 36 2.41 -27.86 -4.25
C VAL A 36 0.94 -27.71 -3.85
N GLY A 37 0.20 -26.82 -4.54
CA GLY A 37 -1.25 -26.65 -4.36
C GLY A 37 -1.68 -25.74 -3.21
N ILE A 38 -0.75 -25.01 -2.61
CA ILE A 38 -1.07 -24.03 -1.56
C ILE A 38 -1.35 -22.68 -2.21
N PRO A 39 -2.58 -22.11 -2.08
CA PRO A 39 -2.85 -20.75 -2.56
C PRO A 39 -1.94 -19.78 -1.82
N ALA A 40 -1.25 -18.94 -2.56
CA ALA A 40 -0.33 -17.94 -2.02
C ALA A 40 -0.32 -16.68 -2.86
N ARG A 41 0.00 -15.56 -2.24
CA ARG A 41 0.08 -14.25 -2.90
C ARG A 41 1.20 -13.42 -2.28
N GLN A 42 1.82 -12.55 -3.10
CA GLN A 42 2.78 -11.58 -2.61
C GLN A 42 2.05 -10.38 -2.05
N VAL A 43 2.41 -9.94 -0.86
CA VAL A 43 2.01 -8.65 -0.29
C VAL A 43 3.14 -7.67 -0.44
N TYR A 44 2.81 -6.43 -0.74
CA TYR A 44 3.75 -5.37 -0.98
C TYR A 44 3.31 -4.07 -0.29
N THR A 45 4.19 -3.49 0.51
CA THR A 45 4.07 -2.10 0.94
C THR A 45 4.98 -1.24 0.06
N PRO A 46 4.43 -0.32 -0.75
CA PRO A 46 5.23 0.47 -1.70
C PRO A 46 6.21 1.41 -1.00
N ARG A 47 5.81 1.95 0.14
CA ARG A 47 6.64 2.83 0.99
C ARG A 47 6.18 2.74 2.44
N TRP A 48 7.11 2.71 3.36
CA TRP A 48 6.85 2.93 4.78
C TRP A 48 6.58 4.41 5.05
N ALA A 49 5.72 4.71 6.03
CA ALA A 49 5.46 6.09 6.45
C ALA A 49 6.43 6.58 7.53
N HIS A 50 7.09 5.67 8.23
CA HIS A 50 7.93 5.95 9.40
C HIS A 50 9.44 5.81 9.13
N THR A 51 9.82 5.28 7.99
CA THR A 51 11.21 5.10 7.56
C THR A 51 11.26 5.01 6.04
N ASP A 52 12.40 5.33 5.47
CA ASP A 52 12.64 5.09 4.05
C ASP A 52 12.64 3.59 3.76
N ASP A 53 12.22 3.23 2.56
CA ASP A 53 12.17 1.88 2.01
C ASP A 53 10.75 1.35 1.77
N ASN A 54 10.69 0.14 1.24
CA ASN A 54 9.53 -0.67 0.98
C ASN A 54 9.76 -2.10 1.49
N HIS A 55 8.75 -2.95 1.41
CA HIS A 55 8.94 -4.37 1.70
C HIS A 55 7.92 -5.24 0.95
N ALA A 56 8.30 -6.50 0.74
CA ALA A 56 7.43 -7.53 0.18
C ALA A 56 7.58 -8.83 0.96
N TRP A 57 6.46 -9.52 1.17
CA TRP A 57 6.38 -10.80 1.84
C TRP A 57 5.29 -11.67 1.23
N VAL A 58 4.92 -12.75 1.86
CA VAL A 58 3.97 -13.72 1.33
C VAL A 58 2.78 -13.90 2.26
N GLU A 59 1.58 -14.03 1.70
CA GLU A 59 0.43 -14.64 2.35
C GLU A 59 0.15 -16.00 1.72
N ALA A 60 -0.11 -17.01 2.57
CA ALA A 60 -0.52 -18.36 2.19
C ALA A 60 -1.87 -18.68 2.82
N TRP A 61 -2.74 -19.36 2.07
CA TRP A 61 -4.05 -19.78 2.56
C TRP A 61 -3.95 -21.11 3.29
N ALA A 62 -4.30 -21.10 4.58
CA ALA A 62 -4.39 -22.29 5.41
C ALA A 62 -5.52 -22.10 6.43
N ASP A 63 -6.13 -23.19 6.86
CA ASP A 63 -7.18 -23.20 7.91
C ASP A 63 -8.32 -22.17 7.69
N GLY A 64 -8.66 -21.91 6.43
CA GLY A 64 -9.78 -21.03 6.07
C GLY A 64 -9.45 -19.53 6.10
N ARG A 65 -8.19 -19.14 6.20
CA ARG A 65 -7.76 -17.73 6.17
C ARG A 65 -6.38 -17.53 5.55
N TRP A 66 -6.05 -16.28 5.27
CA TRP A 66 -4.70 -15.87 4.87
C TRP A 66 -3.80 -15.75 6.10
N HIS A 67 -2.61 -16.35 6.01
CA HIS A 67 -1.53 -16.23 6.97
C HIS A 67 -0.31 -15.62 6.29
N PHE A 68 0.42 -14.77 6.97
CA PHE A 68 1.62 -14.20 6.40
C PHE A 68 2.90 -14.88 6.90
N LEU A 69 3.95 -14.77 6.09
CA LEU A 69 5.30 -15.22 6.41
C LEU A 69 6.32 -14.42 5.61
N GLY A 70 7.49 -14.22 6.18
CA GLY A 70 8.66 -13.69 5.46
C GLY A 70 9.23 -14.73 4.50
N ALA A 71 9.72 -14.29 3.35
CA ALA A 71 10.36 -15.17 2.38
C ALA A 71 11.87 -15.27 2.59
N CYS A 72 12.46 -14.18 3.12
CA CYS A 72 13.91 -14.08 3.35
C CYS A 72 14.32 -14.62 4.72
N GLU A 73 13.47 -14.42 5.72
CA GLU A 73 13.72 -14.78 7.12
C GLU A 73 12.47 -15.44 7.68
N PRO A 74 12.25 -16.73 7.40
CA PRO A 74 11.08 -17.42 7.91
C PRO A 74 11.18 -17.59 9.43
N GLU A 75 10.11 -17.26 10.11
CA GLU A 75 9.94 -17.54 11.54
C GLU A 75 9.38 -18.96 11.74
N PRO A 76 9.51 -19.55 12.95
CA PRO A 76 9.05 -20.93 13.19
C PRO A 76 7.52 -21.09 13.15
N VAL A 77 6.77 -20.00 13.14
CA VAL A 77 5.30 -19.98 13.08
C VAL A 77 4.82 -18.97 12.05
N LEU A 78 3.61 -19.20 11.53
CA LEU A 78 2.93 -18.24 10.64
C LEU A 78 2.48 -16.99 11.42
N ASP A 79 2.18 -15.93 10.70
CA ASP A 79 1.75 -14.63 11.23
C ASP A 79 2.81 -13.95 12.11
N LEU A 80 4.08 -14.29 11.86
CA LEU A 80 5.23 -13.72 12.51
C LEU A 80 6.32 -13.37 11.49
N GLY A 81 6.97 -12.25 11.71
CA GLY A 81 8.10 -11.77 10.92
C GLY A 81 8.76 -10.58 11.61
N TRP A 82 10.02 -10.30 11.32
CA TRP A 82 10.71 -9.11 11.83
C TRP A 82 9.96 -7.82 11.49
N PHE A 83 9.17 -7.84 10.42
CA PHE A 83 8.40 -6.70 9.93
C PHE A 83 7.05 -6.51 10.63
N ASN A 84 6.69 -7.28 11.65
CA ASN A 84 5.43 -7.10 12.39
C ASN A 84 5.29 -5.68 12.95
N ALA A 85 6.36 -5.15 13.57
CA ALA A 85 6.37 -3.79 14.10
C ALA A 85 6.20 -2.75 12.98
N PRO A 86 7.03 -2.69 11.93
CA PRO A 86 6.81 -1.77 10.81
C PRO A 86 5.48 -1.99 10.10
N ALA A 87 4.97 -3.22 9.96
CA ALA A 87 3.68 -3.49 9.33
C ALA A 87 2.52 -2.94 10.15
N SER A 88 2.56 -3.03 11.48
CA SER A 88 1.53 -2.50 12.38
C SER A 88 1.34 -0.98 12.28
N ARG A 89 2.33 -0.27 11.74
CA ARG A 89 2.32 1.17 11.48
C ARG A 89 2.43 1.51 10.00
N GLY A 90 2.03 0.58 9.15
CA GLY A 90 1.96 0.79 7.70
C GLY A 90 0.78 1.67 7.31
N MET A 91 0.91 2.35 6.16
CA MET A 91 -0.17 3.14 5.58
C MET A 91 -0.91 2.40 4.48
N LEU A 92 -0.21 1.56 3.70
CA LEU A 92 -0.79 0.80 2.61
C LEU A 92 -0.05 -0.53 2.41
N MET A 93 -0.80 -1.62 2.32
CA MET A 93 -0.35 -2.92 1.81
C MET A 93 -1.31 -3.40 0.74
N HIS A 94 -0.78 -3.88 -0.36
CA HIS A 94 -1.58 -4.40 -1.45
C HIS A 94 -1.05 -5.73 -1.98
N THR A 95 -1.92 -6.45 -2.68
CA THR A 95 -1.58 -7.68 -3.40
C THR A 95 -2.24 -7.68 -4.77
N LYS A 96 -1.81 -8.57 -5.64
CA LYS A 96 -2.36 -8.73 -7.00
C LYS A 96 -3.08 -10.04 -7.15
N VAL A 97 -4.29 -9.98 -7.64
CA VAL A 97 -5.08 -11.14 -8.04
C VAL A 97 -5.03 -11.24 -9.57
N PHE A 98 -4.58 -12.38 -10.08
CA PHE A 98 -4.56 -12.68 -11.51
C PHE A 98 -5.84 -13.45 -11.86
N GLY A 99 -6.69 -12.85 -12.69
CA GLY A 99 -8.01 -13.38 -13.05
C GLY A 99 -9.16 -12.54 -12.49
N TYR A 100 -10.33 -13.13 -12.45
CA TYR A 100 -11.54 -12.50 -11.92
C TYR A 100 -11.42 -12.36 -10.39
N TYR A 101 -11.86 -11.22 -9.88
CA TYR A 101 -11.89 -10.91 -8.46
C TYR A 101 -13.29 -10.43 -8.05
N ASP A 102 -13.89 -11.10 -7.07
CA ASP A 102 -15.20 -10.82 -6.47
C ASP A 102 -15.16 -10.79 -4.93
N GLY A 103 -13.97 -10.68 -4.36
CA GLY A 103 -13.78 -10.58 -2.91
C GLY A 103 -14.21 -9.24 -2.33
N SER A 104 -14.14 -9.15 -1.01
CA SER A 104 -14.60 -7.99 -0.23
C SER A 104 -13.53 -6.91 -0.03
N GLU A 105 -12.27 -7.18 -0.37
CA GLU A 105 -11.18 -6.22 -0.20
C GLU A 105 -11.32 -5.06 -1.19
N GLU A 106 -10.91 -3.88 -0.75
CA GLU A 106 -10.95 -2.67 -1.57
C GLU A 106 -10.11 -2.82 -2.83
N VAL A 107 -10.74 -2.63 -4.00
CA VAL A 107 -10.02 -2.61 -5.28
C VAL A 107 -9.28 -1.29 -5.43
N MET A 108 -7.95 -1.40 -5.55
CA MET A 108 -7.06 -0.27 -5.78
C MET A 108 -6.97 0.08 -7.26
N LYS A 109 -6.86 -0.95 -8.11
CA LYS A 109 -6.67 -0.81 -9.55
C LYS A 109 -7.05 -2.10 -10.25
N THR A 110 -7.70 -1.99 -11.41
CA THR A 110 -7.95 -3.10 -12.32
C THR A 110 -7.22 -2.86 -13.64
N THR A 111 -6.55 -3.88 -14.14
CA THR A 111 -5.85 -3.89 -15.43
C THR A 111 -6.32 -5.09 -16.25
N ALA A 112 -5.88 -5.20 -17.51
CA ALA A 112 -6.16 -6.38 -18.32
C ALA A 112 -5.57 -7.69 -17.75
N ASN A 113 -4.54 -7.60 -16.88
CA ASN A 113 -3.80 -8.76 -16.40
C ASN A 113 -4.03 -9.09 -14.92
N TYR A 114 -4.43 -8.12 -14.12
CA TYR A 114 -4.61 -8.30 -12.67
C TYR A 114 -5.52 -7.22 -12.06
N THR A 115 -6.08 -7.55 -10.93
CA THR A 115 -6.70 -6.61 -9.99
C THR A 115 -5.79 -6.47 -8.78
N GLU A 116 -5.46 -5.22 -8.41
CA GLU A 116 -4.72 -4.89 -7.21
C GLU A 116 -5.72 -4.56 -6.10
N ILE A 117 -5.59 -5.22 -4.96
CA ILE A 117 -6.48 -5.11 -3.80
C ILE A 117 -5.72 -4.66 -2.57
N ASN A 118 -6.40 -3.90 -1.73
CA ASN A 118 -5.88 -3.38 -0.47
C ASN A 118 -6.05 -4.39 0.65
N VAL A 119 -4.96 -4.76 1.30
CA VAL A 119 -4.93 -5.74 2.41
C VAL A 119 -4.38 -5.14 3.71
N ILE A 120 -4.34 -3.80 3.82
CA ILE A 120 -3.81 -3.11 5.01
C ILE A 120 -4.47 -3.58 6.31
N SER A 121 -5.76 -3.89 6.29
CA SER A 121 -6.52 -4.35 7.47
C SER A 121 -6.02 -5.65 8.08
N ASN A 122 -5.24 -6.45 7.34
CA ASN A 122 -4.62 -7.67 7.87
C ASN A 122 -3.42 -7.38 8.77
N TYR A 123 -2.89 -6.16 8.74
CA TYR A 123 -1.60 -5.81 9.36
C TYR A 123 -1.68 -4.63 10.33
N ALA A 124 -2.50 -3.63 10.03
CA ALA A 124 -2.57 -2.39 10.79
C ALA A 124 -4.00 -1.94 11.01
N ALA A 125 -4.21 -1.19 12.09
CA ALA A 125 -5.43 -0.43 12.24
C ALA A 125 -5.56 0.57 11.09
N CYS A 126 -6.71 0.61 10.43
CA CYS A 126 -6.94 1.42 9.25
C CYS A 126 -8.32 2.08 9.29
N ALA A 127 -8.50 3.11 8.50
CA ALA A 127 -9.78 3.82 8.35
C ALA A 127 -9.99 4.26 6.91
N PRO A 128 -11.25 4.32 6.44
CA PRO A 128 -11.58 4.91 5.15
C PRO A 128 -11.56 6.44 5.24
N LEU A 129 -11.18 7.08 4.13
CA LEU A 129 -11.29 8.51 3.91
C LEU A 129 -11.76 8.79 2.49
N THR A 130 -12.74 9.67 2.34
CA THR A 130 -13.25 10.12 1.05
C THR A 130 -12.75 11.54 0.75
N VAL A 131 -12.09 11.69 -0.38
CA VAL A 131 -11.67 12.98 -0.92
C VAL A 131 -12.73 13.45 -1.91
N THR A 132 -13.23 14.68 -1.72
CA THR A 132 -14.06 15.37 -2.71
C THR A 132 -13.21 16.44 -3.39
N VAL A 133 -13.11 16.37 -4.71
CA VAL A 133 -12.41 17.38 -5.52
C VAL A 133 -13.43 18.38 -6.05
N THR A 134 -13.15 19.67 -5.84
CA THR A 134 -14.00 20.76 -6.31
C THR A 134 -13.19 21.78 -7.12
N ASP A 135 -13.88 22.52 -7.96
CA ASP A 135 -13.36 23.76 -8.52
C ASP A 135 -13.39 24.91 -7.48
N THR A 136 -12.94 26.09 -7.87
CA THR A 136 -12.94 27.30 -7.02
C THR A 136 -14.35 27.86 -6.73
N ALA A 137 -15.36 27.42 -7.48
CA ALA A 137 -16.76 27.77 -7.23
C ALA A 137 -17.45 26.77 -6.28
N GLY A 138 -16.74 25.69 -5.88
CA GLY A 138 -17.25 24.63 -5.01
C GLY A 138 -18.00 23.53 -5.76
N SER A 139 -17.99 23.54 -7.11
CA SER A 139 -18.63 22.49 -7.90
C SER A 139 -17.75 21.22 -7.91
N PRO A 140 -18.35 20.03 -7.77
CA PRO A 140 -17.60 18.78 -7.83
C PRO A 140 -16.97 18.55 -9.21
N VAL A 141 -15.75 18.03 -9.24
CA VAL A 141 -15.00 17.75 -10.47
C VAL A 141 -14.92 16.24 -10.69
N GLU A 142 -15.60 15.75 -11.72
CA GLU A 142 -15.53 14.38 -12.21
C GLU A 142 -14.23 14.14 -13.01
N GLY A 143 -13.67 12.94 -12.92
CA GLY A 143 -12.50 12.55 -13.72
C GLY A 143 -11.17 13.13 -13.24
N ALA A 144 -11.14 13.84 -12.11
CA ALA A 144 -9.90 14.32 -11.54
C ALA A 144 -9.03 13.15 -11.07
N THR A 145 -7.74 13.22 -11.37
CA THR A 145 -6.75 12.28 -10.83
C THR A 145 -6.41 12.69 -9.40
N VAL A 146 -6.68 11.81 -8.45
CA VAL A 146 -6.34 11.97 -7.02
C VAL A 146 -5.19 11.04 -6.67
N GLU A 147 -4.10 11.59 -6.17
CA GLU A 147 -2.94 10.83 -5.72
C GLU A 147 -2.77 10.95 -4.21
N PHE A 148 -2.67 9.80 -3.55
CA PHE A 148 -2.34 9.69 -2.14
C PHE A 148 -0.85 9.42 -2.01
N LYS A 149 -0.13 10.25 -1.25
CA LYS A 149 1.33 10.28 -1.23
C LYS A 149 1.88 10.16 0.19
N LEU A 150 2.96 9.40 0.31
CA LEU A 150 3.78 9.32 1.53
C LEU A 150 5.11 10.03 1.32
N TYR A 151 5.62 10.69 2.37
CA TYR A 151 6.96 11.23 2.37
C TYR A 151 7.97 10.10 2.64
N ASN A 152 8.83 9.84 1.66
CA ASN A 152 9.79 8.73 1.71
C ASN A 152 10.91 9.00 0.70
N TYR A 153 12.17 8.77 1.06
CA TYR A 153 13.34 9.11 0.24
C TYR A 153 13.34 10.59 -0.20
N ALA A 154 13.00 11.49 0.71
CA ALA A 154 12.96 12.93 0.48
C ALA A 154 12.01 13.39 -0.65
N GLU A 155 10.98 12.59 -0.97
CA GLU A 155 9.94 12.93 -1.94
C GLU A 155 8.55 12.53 -1.43
N PHE A 156 7.50 13.12 -2.01
CA PHE A 156 6.14 12.67 -1.84
C PHE A 156 5.79 11.61 -2.88
N TYR A 157 6.04 10.34 -2.52
CA TYR A 157 5.81 9.19 -3.40
C TYR A 157 4.33 8.80 -3.45
N THR A 158 3.76 8.65 -4.66
CA THR A 158 2.37 8.23 -4.87
C THR A 158 2.22 6.74 -4.56
N VAL A 159 1.49 6.42 -3.48
CA VAL A 159 1.19 5.03 -3.09
C VAL A 159 -0.15 4.54 -3.63
N SER A 160 -1.08 5.45 -3.92
CA SER A 160 -2.37 5.14 -4.55
C SER A 160 -2.80 6.25 -5.49
N ARG A 161 -3.41 5.87 -6.60
CA ARG A 161 -4.02 6.78 -7.56
C ARG A 161 -5.45 6.35 -7.82
N LYS A 162 -6.38 7.28 -7.68
CA LYS A 162 -7.81 7.10 -7.92
C LYS A 162 -8.30 8.16 -8.89
N THR A 163 -9.47 7.93 -9.47
CA THR A 163 -10.17 8.93 -10.30
C THR A 163 -11.49 9.27 -9.65
N THR A 164 -11.85 10.54 -9.63
CA THR A 164 -13.11 10.99 -9.02
C THR A 164 -14.31 10.57 -9.85
N ASP A 165 -15.38 10.19 -9.14
CA ASP A 165 -16.71 9.89 -9.70
C ASP A 165 -17.46 11.17 -10.11
N VAL A 166 -18.71 11.01 -10.59
CA VAL A 166 -19.63 12.10 -10.98
C VAL A 166 -19.95 13.11 -9.85
N ARG A 167 -19.65 12.74 -8.59
CA ARG A 167 -19.79 13.60 -7.42
C ARG A 167 -18.45 14.21 -6.99
N GLY A 168 -17.41 14.07 -7.81
CA GLY A 168 -16.06 14.53 -7.49
C GLY A 168 -15.36 13.70 -6.40
N ARG A 169 -15.78 12.46 -6.11
CA ARG A 169 -15.32 11.68 -4.96
C ARG A 169 -14.35 10.56 -5.34
N ALA A 170 -13.33 10.39 -4.52
CA ALA A 170 -12.40 9.27 -4.56
C ALA A 170 -12.11 8.83 -3.11
N SER A 171 -12.12 7.51 -2.85
CA SER A 171 -11.94 6.97 -1.49
C SER A 171 -10.75 6.03 -1.43
N LEU A 172 -10.13 5.96 -0.26
CA LEU A 172 -9.05 5.04 0.08
C LEU A 172 -9.18 4.64 1.54
N SER A 173 -8.91 3.37 1.86
CA SER A 173 -8.66 2.90 3.23
C SER A 173 -7.16 2.81 3.46
N ALA A 174 -6.66 3.41 4.55
CA ALA A 174 -5.23 3.42 4.87
C ALA A 174 -4.99 3.35 6.37
N GLY A 175 -3.75 3.10 6.77
CA GLY A 175 -3.31 3.14 8.17
C GLY A 175 -3.58 4.49 8.83
N LEU A 176 -3.64 4.51 10.16
CA LEU A 176 -4.04 5.69 10.96
C LEU A 176 -2.92 6.74 11.05
N GLY A 177 -2.60 7.36 9.93
CA GLY A 177 -1.57 8.39 9.80
C GLY A 177 -1.89 9.42 8.72
N ASP A 178 -0.93 10.27 8.42
CA ASP A 178 -1.08 11.37 7.50
C ASP A 178 -0.58 11.03 6.10
N MET A 179 -1.28 11.53 5.07
CA MET A 179 -0.85 11.54 3.67
C MET A 179 -0.97 12.94 3.08
N LEU A 180 -0.13 13.24 2.10
CA LEU A 180 -0.36 14.34 1.19
C LEU A 180 -1.27 13.85 0.06
N VAL A 181 -2.37 14.57 -0.19
CA VAL A 181 -3.25 14.31 -1.33
C VAL A 181 -3.08 15.42 -2.34
N THR A 182 -2.87 15.05 -3.59
CA THR A 182 -2.90 15.98 -4.72
C THR A 182 -4.02 15.57 -5.66
N ALA A 183 -4.75 16.54 -6.19
CA ALA A 183 -5.75 16.34 -7.22
C ALA A 183 -5.41 17.16 -8.46
N VAL A 184 -5.58 16.59 -9.65
CA VAL A 184 -5.27 17.26 -10.92
C VAL A 184 -6.40 17.00 -11.90
N CYS A 185 -6.87 18.08 -12.56
CA CYS A 185 -7.82 18.01 -13.68
C CYS A 185 -7.66 19.26 -14.56
N ASP A 186 -7.67 19.07 -15.89
CA ASP A 186 -7.70 20.14 -16.91
C ASP A 186 -6.70 21.28 -16.67
N GLY A 187 -5.46 20.94 -16.34
CA GLY A 187 -4.37 21.90 -16.14
C GLY A 187 -4.43 22.66 -14.82
N ARG A 188 -5.34 22.27 -13.92
CA ARG A 188 -5.44 22.81 -12.55
C ARG A 188 -5.12 21.72 -11.53
N PHE A 189 -4.65 22.15 -10.36
CA PHE A 189 -4.39 21.21 -9.27
C PHE A 189 -4.72 21.81 -7.90
N GLY A 190 -4.88 20.91 -6.95
CA GLY A 190 -5.01 21.23 -5.54
C GLY A 190 -4.21 20.27 -4.68
N VAL A 191 -3.86 20.70 -3.48
CA VAL A 191 -3.04 19.93 -2.54
C VAL A 191 -3.61 20.06 -1.13
N ARG A 192 -3.67 18.93 -0.41
CA ARG A 192 -4.10 18.94 0.99
C ARG A 192 -3.43 17.79 1.76
N LYS A 193 -3.02 18.07 3.00
CA LYS A 193 -2.71 17.02 3.98
C LYS A 193 -4.03 16.43 4.50
N VAL A 194 -4.11 15.12 4.62
CA VAL A 194 -5.23 14.39 5.22
C VAL A 194 -4.73 13.46 6.32
N SER A 195 -5.59 13.21 7.33
CA SER A 195 -5.25 12.39 8.49
C SER A 195 -6.25 11.24 8.63
N PHE A 196 -5.87 10.04 8.18
CA PHE A 196 -6.69 8.84 8.31
C PHE A 196 -6.98 8.50 9.77
N GLY A 197 -8.22 8.16 10.07
CA GLY A 197 -8.70 7.87 11.42
C GLY A 197 -9.05 9.11 12.26
N ARG A 198 -8.67 10.31 11.83
CA ARG A 198 -9.10 11.58 12.40
C ARG A 198 -10.12 12.29 11.53
N GLU A 199 -9.99 12.14 10.22
CA GLU A 199 -10.92 12.63 9.22
C GLU A 199 -11.55 11.44 8.47
N THR A 200 -12.82 11.57 8.10
CA THR A 200 -13.54 10.64 7.23
C THR A 200 -13.79 11.23 5.85
N GLU A 201 -13.76 12.56 5.75
CA GLU A 201 -13.95 13.33 4.53
C GLU A 201 -12.96 14.48 4.45
N ALA A 202 -12.50 14.79 3.24
CA ALA A 202 -11.60 15.90 2.96
C ALA A 202 -11.99 16.54 1.61
N THR A 203 -11.82 17.86 1.48
CA THR A 203 -12.02 18.54 0.20
C THR A 203 -10.69 19.04 -0.33
N VAL A 204 -10.42 18.78 -1.60
CA VAL A 204 -9.29 19.33 -2.35
C VAL A 204 -9.84 20.27 -3.41
N VAL A 205 -9.49 21.54 -3.34
CA VAL A 205 -9.92 22.55 -4.29
C VAL A 205 -8.86 22.69 -5.38
N LEU A 206 -9.25 22.67 -6.65
CA LEU A 206 -8.36 22.90 -7.80
C LEU A 206 -8.09 24.42 -7.97
N GLU A 207 -7.36 24.99 -7.02
CA GLU A 207 -7.14 26.45 -6.94
C GLU A 207 -5.89 26.95 -7.68
N HIS A 208 -4.95 26.02 -7.99
CA HIS A 208 -3.70 26.37 -8.67
C HIS A 208 -3.72 25.97 -10.14
N ALA A 209 -3.05 26.73 -11.00
CA ALA A 209 -2.73 26.33 -12.36
C ALA A 209 -1.39 25.56 -12.38
N ILE A 210 -1.23 24.63 -13.33
CA ILE A 210 0.05 23.94 -13.51
C ILE A 210 1.14 24.97 -13.85
N GLY A 211 2.21 24.97 -13.04
CA GLY A 211 3.29 25.95 -13.11
C GLY A 211 3.24 27.04 -12.04
N ASP A 212 2.13 27.14 -11.29
CA ASP A 212 2.08 28.06 -10.14
C ASP A 212 3.05 27.61 -9.04
N GLU A 213 3.76 28.57 -8.46
CA GLU A 213 4.55 28.35 -7.26
C GLU A 213 3.70 28.63 -6.02
N PHE A 214 3.74 27.69 -5.07
CA PHE A 214 3.07 27.85 -3.78
C PHE A 214 3.90 27.17 -2.69
N SER A 215 3.68 27.58 -1.45
CA SER A 215 4.27 26.91 -0.29
C SER A 215 3.27 26.90 0.87
N PHE A 216 3.31 25.83 1.64
CA PHE A 216 2.57 25.72 2.90
C PHE A 216 3.35 24.85 3.88
N PRO A 217 3.23 25.13 5.19
CA PRO A 217 3.85 24.29 6.19
C PRO A 217 3.12 22.94 6.21
N ILE A 218 3.90 21.85 6.24
CA ILE A 218 3.33 20.51 6.34
C ILE A 218 4.03 19.75 7.49
N ASP A 219 3.21 19.14 8.35
CA ASP A 219 3.62 18.24 9.41
C ASP A 219 2.95 16.89 9.14
N ILE A 220 3.75 15.85 8.90
CA ILE A 220 3.30 14.51 8.55
C ILE A 220 3.53 13.58 9.73
N VAL A 221 2.46 13.01 10.27
CA VAL A 221 2.48 12.09 11.40
C VAL A 221 2.25 10.66 10.90
N PRO A 222 3.24 9.76 11.02
CA PRO A 222 3.05 8.36 10.69
C PRO A 222 2.16 7.65 11.73
N PRO A 223 1.57 6.48 11.40
CA PRO A 223 0.84 5.68 12.37
C PRO A 223 1.72 5.27 13.55
N THR A 224 1.07 5.12 14.70
CA THR A 224 1.71 4.60 15.92
C THR A 224 1.86 3.08 15.81
N GLU A 225 3.00 2.56 16.28
CA GLU A 225 3.22 1.12 16.37
C GLU A 225 2.24 0.47 17.35
N SER A 226 1.78 -0.75 17.00
CA SER A 226 0.90 -1.51 17.89
C SER A 226 1.64 -1.91 19.17
N ALA A 227 0.97 -1.74 20.31
CA ALA A 227 1.49 -2.20 21.59
C ALA A 227 1.41 -3.72 21.78
N ASN A 228 0.60 -4.41 20.95
CA ASN A 228 0.33 -5.84 21.04
C ASN A 228 0.89 -6.57 19.81
N LEU A 229 2.21 -6.63 19.70
CA LEU A 229 2.86 -7.40 18.65
C LEU A 229 2.99 -8.86 19.05
N PRO A 230 2.79 -9.81 18.12
CA PRO A 230 3.05 -11.23 18.39
C PRO A 230 4.55 -11.46 18.60
N GLU A 231 4.86 -12.34 19.55
CA GLU A 231 6.25 -12.75 19.84
C GLU A 231 6.38 -14.27 19.78
N VAL A 232 7.56 -14.74 19.39
CA VAL A 232 7.89 -16.17 19.42
C VAL A 232 8.10 -16.61 20.86
N THR A 233 7.29 -17.56 21.32
CA THR A 233 7.47 -18.17 22.64
C THR A 233 8.70 -19.10 22.65
N ALA A 234 9.25 -19.35 23.84
CA ALA A 234 10.38 -20.28 23.97
C ALA A 234 10.05 -21.71 23.49
N ALA A 235 8.78 -22.12 23.54
CA ALA A 235 8.32 -23.43 23.05
C ALA A 235 8.19 -23.49 21.51
N GLN A 236 8.18 -22.36 20.83
CA GLN A 236 8.09 -22.24 19.37
C GLN A 236 9.46 -22.10 18.70
N ARG A 237 10.51 -21.82 19.46
CA ARG A 237 11.91 -21.81 19.03
C ARG A 237 12.53 -23.18 19.15
#